data_acbcc3ab47701999ffc4e43fa5b28f99
#
_entry.id   acbcc3ab47701999ffc4e43fa5b28f99
#
_cell.length_a   1.000
_cell.length_b   1.000
_cell.length_c   1.000
_cell.angle_alpha   90.00
_cell.angle_beta   90.00
_cell.angle_gamma   90.00
#
_symmetry.space_group_name_H-M   'P 1'
#
loop_
_entity.id
_entity.type
_entity.pdbx_description
1 polymer ?
#
loop_
_entity_poly.entity_id
_entity_poly.type
_entity_poly.pdbx_seq_one_letter_code
_entity_poly.pdbx_strand_id
1 'polypeptide(L)'
;MMARNRHQRRAHRAALLGASLVVAAALVAAAPVYSSAAMRSRPSATVASARIAAPMFPGTNCPAFPADNVWNTPITTLPVNANSATWLASMSSSTTYLHPDYGPSGDPHAPYGIPWTVVRKRTPFTRLTFQYASESNRRPYPLTASTPVEGGSDRHALMVDPYRSASSAPCTLFETYDTYFHPSGRSTAGSGATWNLRSNTLRPAGFTSADAAGLPILPGLVNFNEVASHAMDHAIRFTADCTQEAYLWPARHEAGQSDPSCPPMGARFRLNASFTLPASQCSSFCQTVLTTMKTYGLILADNGSNWYFQGTADTRWTYTEVDQLKAIPSSQFVAVDESCLMVSPNSGQALQPGTAAYQAKCASATGASGG
;
A
#
# COMPACT_ATOMS: atom_id res chain seq x y z
N MET A 1 -50.99 23.67 27.40
CA MET A 1 -51.22 25.08 27.04
C MET A 1 -50.64 25.26 25.66
N MET A 2 -51.47 25.17 24.59
CA MET A 2 -52.11 26.27 23.81
C MET A 2 -51.00 27.19 23.19
N ALA A 3 -50.99 27.54 21.92
CA ALA A 3 -51.86 27.40 20.76
C ALA A 3 -51.05 27.79 19.50
N ARG A 4 -51.27 27.10 18.44
CA ARG A 4 -51.69 27.49 17.07
C ARG A 4 -51.56 28.96 16.66
N ASN A 5 -50.95 29.23 15.47
CA ASN A 5 -51.72 29.87 14.39
C ASN A 5 -51.07 29.68 13.00
N ARG A 6 -51.95 29.31 12.07
CA ARG A 6 -51.81 29.29 10.61
C ARG A 6 -52.12 30.69 10.07
N HIS A 7 -51.56 31.06 8.92
CA HIS A 7 -52.31 31.77 7.88
C HIS A 7 -51.68 31.51 6.48
N GLN A 8 -52.62 31.08 5.63
CA GLN A 8 -52.56 30.96 4.16
C GLN A 8 -52.79 32.34 3.53
N ARG A 9 -52.40 32.52 2.26
CA ARG A 9 -53.20 32.89 1.05
C ARG A 9 -52.26 33.33 -0.07
N ARG A 10 -52.33 32.65 -1.21
CA ARG A 10 -53.05 32.82 -2.50
C ARG A 10 -52.39 33.88 -3.41
N ALA A 11 -51.78 33.45 -4.47
CA ALA A 11 -52.17 33.40 -5.90
C ALA A 11 -52.49 34.71 -6.60
N HIS A 12 -51.85 35.02 -7.72
CA HIS A 12 -52.46 35.56 -8.92
C HIS A 12 -51.67 35.22 -10.20
N ARG A 13 -52.45 34.76 -11.18
CA ARG A 13 -52.05 34.53 -12.58
C ARG A 13 -52.12 35.87 -13.35
N ALA A 14 -51.27 36.04 -14.36
CA ALA A 14 -51.64 36.83 -15.54
C ALA A 14 -50.92 36.25 -16.77
N ALA A 15 -51.71 35.84 -17.71
CA ALA A 15 -51.35 35.48 -19.08
C ALA A 15 -51.43 36.70 -19.97
N LEU A 16 -50.55 36.85 -20.92
CA LEU A 16 -50.77 37.72 -22.07
C LEU A 16 -50.20 37.06 -23.35
N LEU A 17 -51.13 36.85 -24.26
CA LEU A 17 -50.96 36.43 -25.64
C LEU A 17 -50.41 37.60 -26.47
N GLY A 18 -49.56 37.34 -27.44
CA GLY A 18 -49.16 38.29 -28.47
C GLY A 18 -48.69 37.54 -29.73
N ALA A 19 -49.42 37.81 -30.82
CA ALA A 19 -49.51 37.07 -32.06
C ALA A 19 -48.31 37.26 -33.02
N SER A 20 -48.16 36.25 -33.83
CA SER A 20 -47.56 36.03 -35.17
C SER A 20 -47.19 37.22 -36.04
N LEU A 21 -46.03 37.12 -36.68
CA LEU A 21 -45.86 37.55 -38.08
C LEU A 21 -44.90 36.58 -38.80
N VAL A 22 -45.44 35.88 -39.81
CA VAL A 22 -44.72 35.04 -40.77
C VAL A 22 -44.20 35.91 -41.91
N VAL A 23 -42.91 35.92 -42.12
CA VAL A 23 -42.30 36.40 -43.37
C VAL A 23 -41.58 35.24 -44.01
N ALA A 24 -42.11 34.75 -45.11
CA ALA A 24 -41.46 33.75 -45.96
C ALA A 24 -40.47 34.43 -46.91
N ALA A 25 -39.22 34.15 -46.79
CA ALA A 25 -38.17 34.46 -47.78
C ALA A 25 -37.68 33.15 -48.38
N ALA A 26 -37.95 32.93 -49.64
CA ALA A 26 -37.40 31.83 -50.42
C ALA A 26 -35.92 32.11 -50.75
N LEU A 27 -35.02 31.27 -50.26
CA LEU A 27 -33.63 31.26 -50.66
C LEU A 27 -33.33 29.97 -51.41
N VAL A 28 -32.93 30.15 -52.67
CA VAL A 28 -32.44 29.09 -53.56
C VAL A 28 -31.19 28.46 -52.99
N ALA A 29 -31.26 27.21 -52.69
CA ALA A 29 -30.12 26.44 -52.18
C ALA A 29 -29.19 25.96 -53.32
N ALA A 30 -28.00 26.51 -53.42
CA ALA A 30 -26.90 25.91 -54.17
C ALA A 30 -26.30 24.79 -53.33
N ALA A 31 -26.35 23.56 -53.81
CA ALA A 31 -25.74 22.41 -53.14
C ALA A 31 -24.21 22.46 -53.27
N PRO A 32 -23.46 22.35 -52.16
CA PRO A 32 -22.03 22.15 -52.26
C PRO A 32 -21.72 20.68 -52.58
N VAL A 33 -20.89 20.48 -53.60
CA VAL A 33 -20.29 19.19 -53.94
C VAL A 33 -19.28 18.82 -52.85
N TYR A 34 -19.62 17.90 -52.00
CA TYR A 34 -18.66 17.32 -51.00
C TYR A 34 -17.71 16.39 -51.74
N SER A 35 -16.46 16.79 -51.90
CA SER A 35 -15.35 15.92 -52.23
C SER A 35 -15.08 14.97 -51.06
N SER A 36 -15.25 13.68 -51.26
CA SER A 36 -14.91 12.63 -50.28
C SER A 36 -13.38 12.55 -50.15
N ALA A 37 -12.83 13.38 -49.27
CA ALA A 37 -11.45 13.19 -48.83
C ALA A 37 -11.45 11.95 -47.90
N ALA A 38 -10.83 10.86 -48.38
CA ALA A 38 -10.59 9.67 -47.57
C ALA A 38 -9.84 10.04 -46.29
N MET A 39 -10.52 9.97 -45.13
CA MET A 39 -9.88 10.06 -43.84
C MET A 39 -8.90 8.88 -43.72
N ARG A 40 -7.61 9.14 -43.93
CA ARG A 40 -6.57 8.22 -43.48
C ARG A 40 -6.66 8.16 -41.97
N SER A 41 -7.07 7.01 -41.44
CA SER A 41 -6.98 6.70 -40.00
C SER A 41 -5.52 6.89 -39.56
N ARG A 42 -5.28 7.93 -38.74
CA ARG A 42 -4.00 8.03 -38.01
C ARG A 42 -3.84 6.76 -37.20
N PRO A 43 -2.67 6.10 -37.23
CA PRO A 43 -2.40 5.03 -36.30
C PRO A 43 -2.54 5.59 -34.90
N SER A 44 -3.37 4.93 -34.08
CA SER A 44 -3.50 5.22 -32.66
C SER A 44 -2.11 5.14 -32.07
N ALA A 45 -1.60 6.26 -31.58
CA ALA A 45 -0.34 6.26 -30.84
C ALA A 45 -0.57 5.35 -29.63
N THR A 46 0.06 4.19 -29.63
CA THR A 46 0.21 3.37 -28.45
C THR A 46 0.87 4.27 -27.40
N VAL A 47 0.12 4.71 -26.41
CA VAL A 47 0.66 5.36 -25.21
C VAL A 47 1.57 4.29 -24.60
N ALA A 48 2.87 4.42 -24.83
CA ALA A 48 3.84 3.62 -24.12
C ALA A 48 3.61 3.91 -22.62
N SER A 49 3.08 2.95 -21.90
CA SER A 49 2.97 3.02 -20.46
C SER A 49 4.38 3.29 -19.92
N ALA A 50 4.59 4.48 -19.38
CA ALA A 50 5.86 4.81 -18.75
C ALA A 50 6.10 3.70 -17.69
N ARG A 51 7.19 2.94 -17.87
CA ARG A 51 7.57 1.94 -16.86
C ARG A 51 7.84 2.70 -15.58
N ILE A 52 7.02 2.46 -14.57
CA ILE A 52 7.28 2.96 -13.22
C ILE A 52 8.63 2.37 -12.81
N ALA A 53 9.59 3.24 -12.46
CA ALA A 53 10.88 2.77 -11.94
C ALA A 53 10.64 2.16 -10.55
N ALA A 54 11.39 1.11 -10.23
CA ALA A 54 11.35 0.55 -8.88
C ALA A 54 11.79 1.61 -7.85
N PRO A 55 11.11 1.77 -6.71
CA PRO A 55 11.59 2.59 -5.60
C PRO A 55 12.98 2.13 -5.16
N MET A 56 13.83 3.06 -4.75
CA MET A 56 15.23 2.78 -4.37
C MET A 56 15.44 3.08 -2.90
N PHE A 57 16.08 2.18 -2.16
CA PHE A 57 16.45 2.46 -0.77
C PHE A 57 17.49 3.58 -0.70
N PRO A 58 17.25 4.63 0.10
CA PRO A 58 18.13 5.79 0.21
C PRO A 58 19.59 5.39 0.56
N GLY A 59 20.55 6.04 -0.08
CA GLY A 59 21.97 5.77 0.13
C GLY A 59 22.49 4.45 -0.45
N THR A 60 21.69 3.79 -1.29
CA THR A 60 22.06 2.54 -1.98
C THR A 60 21.73 2.58 -3.47
N ASN A 61 22.18 1.57 -4.20
CA ASN A 61 21.70 1.24 -5.54
C ASN A 61 20.74 0.03 -5.52
N CYS A 62 20.12 -0.25 -4.39
CA CYS A 62 19.21 -1.36 -4.21
C CYS A 62 17.76 -0.92 -4.40
N PRO A 63 17.00 -1.56 -5.32
CA PRO A 63 15.58 -1.32 -5.43
C PRO A 63 14.83 -1.92 -4.24
N ALA A 64 13.66 -1.36 -3.93
CA ALA A 64 12.66 -2.01 -3.08
C ALA A 64 11.85 -3.00 -3.95
N PHE A 65 12.51 -4.08 -4.35
CA PHE A 65 12.07 -5.08 -5.35
C PHE A 65 12.01 -4.56 -6.80
N PRO A 66 11.79 -5.46 -7.80
CA PRO A 66 11.54 -5.06 -9.18
C PRO A 66 10.30 -4.17 -9.32
N ALA A 67 10.27 -3.35 -10.36
CA ALA A 67 9.15 -2.44 -10.62
C ALA A 67 7.79 -3.15 -10.80
N ASP A 68 7.82 -4.42 -11.24
CA ASP A 68 6.64 -5.27 -11.41
C ASP A 68 6.32 -6.13 -10.17
N ASN A 69 6.92 -5.83 -9.02
CA ASN A 69 6.57 -6.46 -7.76
C ASN A 69 5.20 -5.99 -7.27
N VAL A 70 4.46 -6.84 -6.58
CA VAL A 70 3.14 -6.54 -6.01
C VAL A 70 3.16 -5.33 -5.07
N TRP A 71 4.25 -5.12 -4.34
CA TRP A 71 4.43 -3.93 -3.49
C TRP A 71 4.38 -2.64 -4.31
N ASN A 72 4.94 -2.64 -5.51
CA ASN A 72 5.08 -1.48 -6.41
C ASN A 72 3.95 -1.41 -7.46
N THR A 73 2.93 -2.27 -7.36
CA THR A 73 1.86 -2.36 -8.36
C THR A 73 0.63 -1.57 -7.93
N PRO A 74 0.17 -0.59 -8.73
CA PRO A 74 -1.06 0.15 -8.48
C PRO A 74 -2.29 -0.77 -8.46
N ILE A 75 -3.24 -0.46 -7.55
CA ILE A 75 -4.48 -1.23 -7.36
C ILE A 75 -5.74 -0.41 -7.60
N THR A 76 -5.63 0.75 -8.24
CA THR A 76 -6.72 1.72 -8.39
C THR A 76 -7.96 1.15 -9.08
N THR A 77 -7.80 0.17 -9.95
CA THR A 77 -8.85 -0.44 -10.78
C THR A 77 -9.25 -1.85 -10.35
N LEU A 78 -8.66 -2.37 -9.26
CA LEU A 78 -9.03 -3.70 -8.78
C LEU A 78 -10.45 -3.71 -8.21
N PRO A 79 -11.20 -4.82 -8.40
CA PRO A 79 -12.54 -4.97 -7.85
C PRO A 79 -12.49 -5.00 -6.31
N VAL A 80 -13.60 -4.62 -5.70
CA VAL A 80 -13.80 -4.78 -4.25
C VAL A 80 -13.94 -6.27 -3.95
N ASN A 81 -13.25 -6.74 -2.91
CA ASN A 81 -13.34 -8.12 -2.44
C ASN A 81 -14.73 -8.38 -1.85
N ALA A 82 -15.29 -9.54 -2.13
CA ALA A 82 -16.63 -9.94 -1.65
C ALA A 82 -16.75 -9.88 -0.11
N ASN A 83 -15.65 -10.14 0.62
CA ASN A 83 -15.61 -10.11 2.08
C ASN A 83 -15.28 -8.71 2.64
N SER A 84 -15.16 -7.68 1.80
CA SER A 84 -14.68 -6.35 2.23
C SER A 84 -15.47 -5.80 3.42
N ALA A 85 -16.80 -5.82 3.37
CA ALA A 85 -17.63 -5.30 4.46
C ALA A 85 -17.45 -6.08 5.77
N THR A 86 -17.34 -7.40 5.69
CA THR A 86 -17.12 -8.28 6.85
C THR A 86 -15.77 -8.03 7.50
N TRP A 87 -14.69 -7.99 6.71
CA TRP A 87 -13.34 -7.72 7.22
C TRP A 87 -13.20 -6.32 7.81
N LEU A 88 -13.81 -5.32 7.18
CA LEU A 88 -13.84 -3.96 7.73
C LEU A 88 -14.56 -3.90 9.08
N ALA A 89 -15.68 -4.60 9.21
CA ALA A 89 -16.45 -4.65 10.45
C ALA A 89 -15.66 -5.32 11.58
N SER A 90 -14.94 -6.43 11.31
CA SER A 90 -14.12 -7.11 12.32
C SER A 90 -12.96 -6.24 12.83
N MET A 91 -12.45 -5.33 12.01
CA MET A 91 -11.43 -4.35 12.40
C MET A 91 -12.02 -3.03 12.93
N SER A 92 -13.29 -3.00 13.34
CA SER A 92 -13.96 -1.83 13.93
C SER A 92 -13.91 -0.56 13.05
N SER A 93 -13.93 -0.69 11.73
CA SER A 93 -13.70 0.41 10.78
C SER A 93 -14.71 1.56 10.88
N SER A 94 -15.92 1.31 11.39
CA SER A 94 -16.96 2.34 11.57
C SER A 94 -16.65 3.34 12.68
N THR A 95 -15.74 3.02 13.61
CA THR A 95 -15.44 3.81 14.82
C THR A 95 -13.98 4.15 14.98
N THR A 96 -13.10 3.63 14.10
CA THR A 96 -11.65 3.81 14.19
C THR A 96 -11.11 4.71 13.09
N TYR A 97 -9.92 5.19 13.32
CA TYR A 97 -9.13 5.98 12.39
C TYR A 97 -7.78 5.30 12.18
N LEU A 98 -7.06 5.68 11.14
CA LEU A 98 -5.68 5.22 10.95
C LEU A 98 -4.79 5.69 12.10
N HIS A 99 -3.83 4.85 12.47
CA HIS A 99 -2.82 5.16 13.46
C HIS A 99 -1.42 5.00 12.85
N PRO A 100 -0.72 6.10 12.53
CA PRO A 100 0.67 6.03 12.16
C PRO A 100 1.50 5.59 13.38
N ASP A 101 2.16 4.44 13.27
CA ASP A 101 2.98 3.86 14.32
C ASP A 101 4.46 4.18 14.07
N TYR A 102 4.73 5.46 13.91
CA TYR A 102 6.04 6.07 13.73
C TYR A 102 5.95 7.56 14.01
N GLY A 103 7.09 8.20 14.20
CA GLY A 103 7.14 9.64 14.42
C GLY A 103 8.03 10.05 15.59
N PRO A 104 7.89 11.28 16.09
CA PRO A 104 8.62 11.75 17.27
C PRO A 104 8.26 10.94 18.51
N SER A 105 9.22 10.78 19.42
CA SER A 105 9.02 10.23 20.77
C SER A 105 9.38 11.28 21.83
N GLY A 106 9.26 10.92 23.10
CA GLY A 106 9.78 11.74 24.19
C GLY A 106 11.31 11.87 24.20
N ASP A 107 12.02 10.96 23.52
CA ASP A 107 13.46 11.02 23.29
C ASP A 107 13.74 11.46 21.85
N PRO A 108 14.31 12.67 21.61
CA PRO A 108 14.57 13.16 20.27
C PRO A 108 15.60 12.32 19.49
N HIS A 109 16.35 11.44 20.16
CA HIS A 109 17.34 10.55 19.56
C HIS A 109 16.81 9.14 19.28
N ALA A 110 15.61 8.82 19.76
CA ALA A 110 14.97 7.51 19.61
C ALA A 110 13.52 7.66 19.13
N PRO A 111 13.29 8.13 17.88
CA PRO A 111 11.94 8.28 17.33
C PRO A 111 11.23 6.93 17.24
N TYR A 112 9.90 6.94 17.32
CA TYR A 112 9.08 5.77 17.02
C TYR A 112 9.22 5.36 15.57
N GLY A 113 9.02 4.06 15.33
CA GLY A 113 9.09 3.42 14.02
C GLY A 113 10.17 2.35 13.97
N ILE A 114 10.24 1.66 12.86
CA ILE A 114 11.18 0.55 12.69
C ILE A 114 12.48 1.08 12.07
N PRO A 115 13.61 1.01 12.79
CA PRO A 115 14.87 1.49 12.28
C PRO A 115 15.47 0.53 11.26
N TRP A 116 16.21 1.06 10.31
CA TRP A 116 16.95 0.26 9.34
C TRP A 116 18.34 0.84 9.09
N THR A 117 19.22 0.04 8.50
CA THR A 117 20.59 0.48 8.20
C THR A 117 21.12 -0.11 6.90
N VAL A 118 22.04 0.62 6.27
CA VAL A 118 22.81 0.13 5.12
C VAL A 118 24.09 -0.55 5.66
N VAL A 119 24.26 -1.81 5.29
CA VAL A 119 25.44 -2.60 5.66
C VAL A 119 26.67 -2.04 4.97
N ARG A 120 27.76 -1.88 5.73
CA ARG A 120 29.06 -1.45 5.17
C ARG A 120 29.83 -2.65 4.60
N LYS A 121 30.69 -2.41 3.61
CA LYS A 121 31.44 -3.46 2.91
C LYS A 121 32.25 -4.41 3.84
N ARG A 122 32.67 -3.91 5.01
CA ARG A 122 33.46 -4.67 5.99
C ARG A 122 32.69 -5.08 7.24
N THR A 123 31.37 -4.89 7.27
CA THR A 123 30.52 -5.30 8.40
C THR A 123 30.69 -6.80 8.63
N PRO A 124 31.01 -7.25 9.83
CA PRO A 124 31.05 -8.67 10.15
C PRO A 124 29.66 -9.28 10.14
N PHE A 125 29.59 -10.58 9.93
CA PHE A 125 28.34 -11.34 9.94
C PHE A 125 28.28 -12.22 11.18
N THR A 126 27.17 -12.15 11.89
CA THR A 126 26.88 -12.89 13.12
C THR A 126 25.93 -14.05 12.84
N ARG A 127 26.21 -15.23 13.38
CA ARG A 127 25.27 -16.36 13.40
C ARG A 127 24.26 -16.14 14.52
N LEU A 128 22.98 -16.28 14.18
CA LEU A 128 21.87 -16.17 15.11
C LEU A 128 21.31 -17.56 15.45
N THR A 129 20.84 -17.70 16.68
CA THR A 129 19.93 -18.80 17.07
C THR A 129 18.51 -18.27 17.00
N PHE A 130 17.65 -18.96 16.26
CA PHE A 130 16.26 -18.57 16.06
C PHE A 130 15.33 -19.42 16.92
N GLN A 131 14.28 -18.80 17.49
CA GLN A 131 13.18 -19.49 18.13
C GLN A 131 12.37 -20.27 17.08
N TYR A 132 11.99 -19.60 15.97
CA TYR A 132 11.29 -20.20 14.83
C TYR A 132 12.31 -20.66 13.75
N ALA A 133 13.23 -21.56 14.16
CA ALA A 133 14.37 -21.95 13.35
C ALA A 133 14.00 -22.71 12.06
N SER A 134 12.86 -23.44 12.05
CA SER A 134 12.37 -24.18 10.89
C SER A 134 11.97 -23.26 9.73
N GLU A 135 11.48 -22.08 10.05
CA GLU A 135 10.96 -21.10 9.10
C GLU A 135 11.90 -19.91 8.90
N SER A 136 13.06 -19.91 9.56
CA SER A 136 14.05 -18.83 9.45
C SER A 136 15.14 -19.17 8.43
N ASN A 137 15.67 -18.13 7.75
CA ASN A 137 16.87 -18.26 6.95
C ASN A 137 18.10 -18.40 7.85
N ARG A 138 18.55 -19.65 8.13
CA ARG A 138 19.65 -19.98 9.05
C ARG A 138 21.03 -19.69 8.44
N ARG A 139 21.25 -18.46 8.03
CA ARG A 139 22.54 -17.94 7.54
C ARG A 139 23.08 -16.87 8.47
N PRO A 140 24.36 -16.45 8.37
CA PRO A 140 24.84 -15.29 9.10
C PRO A 140 24.17 -14.00 8.65
N TYR A 141 23.91 -13.10 9.60
CA TYR A 141 23.29 -11.78 9.40
C TYR A 141 24.33 -10.67 9.67
N PRO A 142 24.28 -9.52 8.99
CA PRO A 142 25.18 -8.39 9.22
C PRO A 142 24.80 -7.62 10.50
N LEU A 143 24.51 -8.36 11.59
CA LEU A 143 24.09 -7.85 12.88
C LEU A 143 25.32 -7.59 13.75
N THR A 144 25.44 -6.39 14.30
CA THR A 144 26.53 -5.93 15.16
C THR A 144 25.97 -5.15 16.34
N ALA A 145 26.82 -4.78 17.32
CA ALA A 145 26.44 -3.92 18.43
C ALA A 145 25.92 -2.53 18.01
N SER A 146 26.27 -2.08 16.82
CA SER A 146 25.81 -0.78 16.27
C SER A 146 24.62 -0.90 15.32
N THR A 147 24.09 -2.11 15.09
CA THR A 147 22.89 -2.28 14.30
C THR A 147 21.71 -1.74 15.09
N PRO A 148 20.94 -0.78 14.52
CA PRO A 148 19.76 -0.27 15.21
C PRO A 148 18.72 -1.37 15.32
N VAL A 149 18.10 -1.47 16.49
CA VAL A 149 17.02 -2.39 16.81
C VAL A 149 15.83 -1.55 17.27
N GLU A 150 14.66 -1.91 16.81
CA GLU A 150 13.41 -1.27 17.19
C GLU A 150 13.20 -1.25 18.70
N GLY A 151 12.64 -0.16 19.19
CA GLY A 151 12.17 -0.06 20.57
C GLY A 151 10.91 -0.91 20.80
N GLY A 152 10.65 -1.29 22.05
CA GLY A 152 9.48 -2.12 22.37
C GLY A 152 9.75 -3.61 22.34
N SER A 153 8.68 -4.42 22.21
CA SER A 153 8.74 -5.88 22.33
C SER A 153 9.25 -6.60 21.08
N ASP A 154 8.92 -6.06 19.91
CA ASP A 154 9.12 -6.75 18.63
C ASP A 154 10.56 -6.70 18.15
N ARG A 155 11.30 -5.66 18.56
CA ARG A 155 12.76 -5.59 18.41
C ARG A 155 13.24 -5.96 17.01
N HIS A 156 12.58 -5.40 15.99
CA HIS A 156 12.99 -5.62 14.60
C HIS A 156 14.37 -5.01 14.33
N ALA A 157 15.18 -5.71 13.54
CA ALA A 157 16.40 -5.17 12.97
C ALA A 157 16.41 -5.39 11.45
N LEU A 158 16.48 -4.28 10.69
CA LEU A 158 16.39 -4.28 9.24
C LEU A 158 17.71 -3.78 8.63
N MET A 159 18.30 -4.58 7.74
CA MET A 159 19.63 -4.31 7.20
C MET A 159 19.67 -4.54 5.69
N VAL A 160 20.00 -3.52 4.90
CA VAL A 160 20.19 -3.63 3.45
C VAL A 160 21.67 -3.78 3.14
N ASP A 161 22.05 -4.90 2.53
CA ASP A 161 23.42 -5.14 2.07
C ASP A 161 23.53 -4.94 0.55
N PRO A 162 24.11 -3.83 0.09
CA PRO A 162 24.30 -3.56 -1.33
C PRO A 162 25.52 -4.26 -1.94
N TYR A 163 26.32 -4.97 -1.15
CA TYR A 163 27.64 -5.50 -1.57
C TYR A 163 27.68 -7.01 -1.71
N ARG A 164 26.91 -7.74 -0.90
CA ARG A 164 26.97 -9.19 -0.81
C ARG A 164 25.63 -9.80 -1.18
N SER A 165 25.68 -10.87 -1.92
CA SER A 165 24.50 -11.63 -2.30
C SER A 165 24.75 -13.12 -2.09
N ALA A 166 23.72 -13.85 -1.76
CA ALA A 166 23.73 -15.32 -1.88
C ALA A 166 23.61 -15.78 -3.35
N SER A 167 23.26 -14.85 -4.23
CA SER A 167 23.23 -14.99 -5.68
C SER A 167 24.15 -13.94 -6.30
N SER A 168 24.44 -14.03 -7.57
CA SER A 168 25.36 -13.15 -8.30
C SER A 168 24.98 -11.66 -8.36
N ALA A 169 23.81 -11.27 -7.83
CA ALA A 169 23.34 -9.89 -7.82
C ALA A 169 23.40 -9.29 -6.39
N PRO A 170 24.14 -8.21 -6.14
CA PRO A 170 24.14 -7.51 -4.86
C PRO A 170 22.75 -6.89 -4.62
N CYS A 171 22.37 -6.72 -3.39
CA CYS A 171 21.16 -6.18 -2.80
C CYS A 171 20.36 -7.24 -2.06
N THR A 172 20.81 -7.52 -0.84
CA THR A 172 20.09 -8.41 0.08
C THR A 172 19.52 -7.62 1.23
N LEU A 173 18.24 -7.76 1.48
CA LEU A 173 17.58 -7.31 2.70
C LEU A 173 17.66 -8.44 3.72
N PHE A 174 18.06 -8.10 4.94
CA PHE A 174 18.05 -8.97 6.12
C PHE A 174 17.09 -8.37 7.14
N GLU A 175 16.19 -9.16 7.66
CA GLU A 175 15.21 -8.76 8.66
C GLU A 175 15.15 -9.80 9.76
N THR A 176 15.05 -9.33 11.01
CA THR A 176 14.92 -10.19 12.19
C THR A 176 13.86 -9.63 13.14
N TYR A 177 13.15 -10.51 13.81
CA TYR A 177 12.18 -10.26 14.87
C TYR A 177 12.77 -10.69 16.21
N ASP A 178 12.43 -10.01 17.31
CA ASP A 178 12.87 -10.28 18.68
C ASP A 178 14.38 -10.46 18.80
N THR A 179 15.11 -9.41 18.39
CA THR A 179 16.55 -9.44 18.12
C THR A 179 17.38 -9.06 19.36
N TYR A 180 18.34 -9.93 19.74
CA TYR A 180 19.31 -9.67 20.79
C TYR A 180 20.73 -9.95 20.30
N PHE A 181 21.56 -8.92 20.27
CA PHE A 181 22.97 -9.03 19.95
C PHE A 181 23.81 -9.22 21.22
N HIS A 182 24.67 -10.24 21.22
CA HIS A 182 25.59 -10.55 22.31
C HIS A 182 27.03 -10.60 21.78
N PRO A 183 27.89 -9.61 22.08
CA PRO A 183 29.23 -9.52 21.50
C PRO A 183 30.18 -10.67 21.93
N SER A 184 29.96 -11.22 23.11
CA SER A 184 30.77 -12.32 23.69
C SER A 184 30.04 -13.64 23.81
N GLY A 185 28.81 -13.73 23.26
CA GLY A 185 27.93 -14.88 23.43
C GLY A 185 27.16 -15.23 22.16
N ARG A 186 26.10 -16.02 22.35
CA ARG A 186 25.20 -16.42 21.27
C ARG A 186 24.14 -15.35 21.06
N SER A 187 24.19 -14.66 19.96
CA SER A 187 23.11 -13.74 19.54
C SER A 187 21.87 -14.53 19.13
N THR A 188 20.68 -13.98 19.42
CA THR A 188 19.39 -14.65 19.21
C THR A 188 18.43 -13.73 18.44
N ALA A 189 17.44 -14.37 17.81
CA ALA A 189 16.26 -13.71 17.30
C ALA A 189 15.06 -14.66 17.36
N GLY A 190 13.84 -14.13 17.34
CA GLY A 190 12.63 -14.92 17.22
C GLY A 190 12.58 -15.60 15.86
N SER A 191 12.64 -14.81 14.80
CA SER A 191 12.71 -15.26 13.42
C SER A 191 13.69 -14.43 12.60
N GLY A 192 13.99 -14.89 11.38
CA GLY A 192 14.85 -14.14 10.45
C GLY A 192 14.60 -14.49 9.00
N ALA A 193 14.52 -13.47 8.17
CA ALA A 193 14.30 -13.59 6.74
C ALA A 193 15.38 -12.86 5.92
N THR A 194 15.61 -13.33 4.71
CA THR A 194 16.47 -12.68 3.74
C THR A 194 15.81 -12.61 2.38
N TRP A 195 15.93 -11.46 1.73
CA TRP A 195 15.29 -11.16 0.46
C TRP A 195 16.33 -10.72 -0.57
N ASN A 196 16.25 -11.27 -1.78
CA ASN A 196 16.94 -10.69 -2.91
C ASN A 196 16.09 -9.55 -3.47
N LEU A 197 16.48 -8.31 -3.23
CA LEU A 197 15.73 -7.12 -3.64
C LEU A 197 15.65 -6.91 -5.17
N ARG A 198 16.36 -7.72 -5.94
CA ARG A 198 16.30 -7.72 -7.42
C ARG A 198 15.48 -8.90 -7.98
N SER A 199 14.71 -9.58 -7.14
CA SER A 199 13.94 -10.76 -7.50
C SER A 199 12.53 -10.69 -6.93
N ASN A 200 11.57 -11.21 -7.67
CA ASN A 200 10.19 -11.38 -7.23
C ASN A 200 9.95 -12.71 -6.48
N THR A 201 11.00 -13.48 -6.18
CA THR A 201 10.86 -14.75 -5.47
C THR A 201 10.29 -14.54 -4.07
N LEU A 202 9.15 -15.16 -3.78
CA LEU A 202 8.56 -15.19 -2.45
C LEU A 202 9.24 -16.25 -1.56
N ARG A 203 9.04 -16.14 -0.26
CA ARG A 203 9.40 -17.19 0.70
C ARG A 203 8.62 -18.48 0.43
N PRO A 204 9.07 -19.64 0.91
CA PRO A 204 8.27 -20.86 0.87
C PRO A 204 6.88 -20.66 1.50
N ALA A 205 5.86 -21.32 0.98
CA ALA A 205 4.52 -21.30 1.58
C ALA A 205 4.56 -21.89 3.00
N GLY A 206 3.87 -21.30 3.93
CA GLY A 206 3.86 -21.67 5.34
C GLY A 206 5.06 -21.13 6.15
N PHE A 207 5.94 -20.32 5.56
CA PHE A 207 7.07 -19.74 6.29
C PHE A 207 6.77 -18.30 6.72
N THR A 208 6.87 -18.05 8.03
CA THR A 208 6.90 -16.69 8.58
C THR A 208 8.14 -15.92 8.10
N SER A 209 8.21 -14.64 8.36
CA SER A 209 9.44 -13.81 8.19
C SER A 209 9.80 -13.15 9.51
N ALA A 210 10.31 -11.92 9.49
CA ALA A 210 10.31 -11.05 10.65
C ALA A 210 8.92 -10.41 10.86
N ASP A 211 8.01 -10.59 9.91
CA ASP A 211 6.60 -10.21 9.92
C ASP A 211 5.72 -11.48 9.89
N ALA A 212 4.57 -11.49 10.58
CA ALA A 212 3.74 -12.69 10.71
C ALA A 212 3.24 -13.23 9.37
N ALA A 213 2.94 -12.34 8.42
CA ALA A 213 2.46 -12.73 7.09
C ALA A 213 3.52 -13.42 6.20
N GLY A 214 4.77 -13.57 6.67
CA GLY A 214 5.85 -14.06 5.82
C GLY A 214 6.23 -13.05 4.71
N LEU A 215 5.92 -11.79 4.90
CA LEU A 215 6.23 -10.65 4.02
C LEU A 215 7.50 -9.91 4.48
N PRO A 216 8.13 -9.12 3.62
CA PRO A 216 9.19 -8.19 4.04
C PRO A 216 8.59 -6.97 4.74
N ILE A 217 9.29 -6.44 5.74
CA ILE A 217 8.89 -5.24 6.50
C ILE A 217 9.32 -3.96 5.78
N LEU A 218 10.62 -3.80 5.51
CA LEU A 218 11.19 -2.54 5.05
C LEU A 218 10.54 -1.98 3.77
N PRO A 219 10.22 -2.78 2.74
CA PRO A 219 9.54 -2.28 1.55
C PRO A 219 8.11 -1.76 1.77
N GLY A 220 7.50 -2.09 2.91
CA GLY A 220 6.16 -1.66 3.30
C GLY A 220 6.13 -0.51 4.30
N LEU A 221 7.27 0.01 4.73
CA LEU A 221 7.35 1.11 5.68
C LEU A 221 7.19 2.47 5.00
N VAL A 222 6.46 3.39 5.63
CA VAL A 222 6.46 4.80 5.24
C VAL A 222 7.86 5.37 5.47
N ASN A 223 8.53 5.81 4.41
CA ASN A 223 9.89 6.35 4.47
C ASN A 223 9.89 7.87 4.35
N PHE A 224 10.61 8.55 5.25
CA PHE A 224 10.66 10.02 5.27
C PHE A 224 11.12 10.59 3.92
N ASN A 225 12.17 10.03 3.30
CA ASN A 225 12.72 10.59 2.05
C ASN A 225 11.71 10.47 0.90
N GLU A 226 10.94 9.39 0.85
CA GLU A 226 9.92 9.17 -0.20
C GLU A 226 8.77 10.16 -0.02
N VAL A 227 8.29 10.33 1.21
CA VAL A 227 7.21 11.29 1.48
C VAL A 227 7.68 12.73 1.24
N ALA A 228 8.88 13.10 1.68
CA ALA A 228 9.46 14.43 1.46
C ALA A 228 9.71 14.74 -0.03
N SER A 229 9.97 13.74 -0.85
CA SER A 229 10.10 13.87 -2.30
C SER A 229 8.80 13.72 -3.07
N HIS A 230 7.68 13.48 -2.38
CA HIS A 230 6.36 13.20 -2.97
C HIS A 230 6.34 12.00 -3.92
N ALA A 231 7.19 11.01 -3.67
CA ALA A 231 7.38 9.83 -4.52
C ALA A 231 7.38 8.55 -3.67
N MET A 232 6.26 8.27 -3.00
CA MET A 232 6.05 7.03 -2.26
C MET A 232 5.20 6.07 -3.11
N ASP A 233 5.86 5.27 -3.93
CA ASP A 233 5.27 4.48 -5.01
C ASP A 233 5.22 2.98 -4.66
N HIS A 234 4.75 2.65 -3.46
CA HIS A 234 4.59 1.27 -2.98
C HIS A 234 3.44 1.13 -1.98
N ALA A 235 2.97 -0.11 -1.75
CA ALA A 235 1.99 -0.41 -0.72
C ALA A 235 2.59 -0.25 0.69
N ILE A 236 1.75 0.07 1.66
CA ILE A 236 2.15 0.24 3.06
C ILE A 236 1.73 -0.99 3.86
N ARG A 237 2.59 -1.53 4.73
CA ARG A 237 2.21 -2.57 5.68
C ARG A 237 1.36 -1.99 6.82
N PHE A 238 0.42 -2.79 7.33
CA PHE A 238 -0.38 -2.42 8.49
C PHE A 238 -0.77 -3.66 9.30
N THR A 239 -1.33 -3.44 10.50
CA THR A 239 -1.73 -4.48 11.44
C THR A 239 -3.22 -4.47 11.73
N ALA A 240 -3.73 -5.61 12.22
CA ALA A 240 -5.08 -5.78 12.75
C ALA A 240 -5.04 -6.67 13.99
N ASP A 241 -6.00 -6.48 14.92
CA ASP A 241 -6.14 -7.29 16.14
C ASP A 241 -6.84 -8.62 15.87
N CYS A 242 -7.60 -8.69 14.79
CA CYS A 242 -8.28 -9.88 14.32
C CYS A 242 -7.71 -10.28 12.96
N THR A 243 -7.09 -11.45 12.89
CA THR A 243 -6.62 -12.04 11.64
C THR A 243 -7.09 -13.49 11.52
N GLN A 244 -7.33 -13.95 10.30
CA GLN A 244 -7.79 -15.30 10.01
C GLN A 244 -6.63 -16.29 10.01
N GLU A 245 -6.87 -17.57 10.40
CA GLU A 245 -5.96 -18.71 10.20
C GLU A 245 -5.87 -19.05 8.70
N ALA A 246 -5.47 -18.07 7.91
CA ALA A 246 -5.32 -18.14 6.46
C ALA A 246 -4.46 -16.98 5.95
N TYR A 247 -3.96 -17.12 4.72
CA TYR A 247 -3.29 -16.02 4.03
C TYR A 247 -3.68 -15.97 2.55
N LEU A 248 -3.63 -14.76 1.99
CA LEU A 248 -3.76 -14.50 0.56
C LEU A 248 -2.39 -14.14 -0.02
N TRP A 249 -2.20 -14.44 -1.29
CA TRP A 249 -1.05 -13.92 -2.02
C TRP A 249 -1.02 -12.37 -1.91
N PRO A 250 0.15 -11.74 -1.64
CA PRO A 250 1.51 -12.29 -1.65
C PRO A 250 2.00 -12.87 -0.31
N ALA A 251 1.19 -12.86 0.75
CA ALA A 251 1.59 -13.45 2.02
C ALA A 251 1.91 -14.95 1.89
N ARG A 252 2.69 -15.47 2.82
CA ARG A 252 3.19 -16.83 2.83
C ARG A 252 2.89 -17.59 4.10
N HIS A 253 2.41 -16.89 5.14
CA HIS A 253 2.15 -17.43 6.45
C HIS A 253 0.94 -16.73 7.07
N GLU A 254 0.32 -17.37 8.00
CA GLU A 254 -0.78 -16.87 8.82
C GLU A 254 -0.38 -16.92 10.30
N ALA A 255 -1.05 -16.12 11.13
CA ALA A 255 -0.85 -16.11 12.57
C ALA A 255 -2.17 -15.71 13.28
N GLY A 256 -3.29 -16.16 12.71
CA GLY A 256 -4.62 -15.75 13.11
C GLY A 256 -5.40 -16.84 13.85
N GLN A 257 -6.70 -16.69 13.82
CA GLN A 257 -7.67 -17.58 14.46
C GLN A 257 -8.67 -18.13 13.43
N SER A 258 -9.36 -19.19 13.80
CA SER A 258 -10.37 -19.83 12.94
C SER A 258 -11.67 -19.02 12.93
N ASP A 259 -11.58 -17.78 12.44
CA ASP A 259 -12.71 -16.87 12.28
C ASP A 259 -12.71 -16.25 10.88
N PRO A 260 -13.62 -16.66 9.97
CA PRO A 260 -13.67 -16.15 8.59
C PRO A 260 -14.14 -14.70 8.51
N SER A 261 -14.63 -14.10 9.59
CA SER A 261 -14.96 -12.66 9.62
C SER A 261 -13.72 -11.77 9.70
N CYS A 262 -12.59 -12.31 10.18
CA CYS A 262 -11.32 -11.59 10.21
C CYS A 262 -10.63 -11.61 8.83
N PRO A 263 -9.90 -10.57 8.45
CA PRO A 263 -9.12 -10.59 7.22
C PRO A 263 -7.94 -11.58 7.32
N PRO A 264 -7.64 -12.35 6.26
CA PRO A 264 -6.43 -13.16 6.21
C PRO A 264 -5.18 -12.29 6.00
N MET A 265 -4.01 -12.78 6.44
CA MET A 265 -2.72 -12.14 6.14
C MET A 265 -2.57 -11.94 4.62
N GLY A 266 -2.00 -10.83 4.20
CA GLY A 266 -1.89 -10.45 2.78
C GLY A 266 -3.13 -9.74 2.22
N ALA A 267 -4.24 -9.67 2.94
CA ALA A 267 -5.41 -8.91 2.48
C ALA A 267 -5.03 -7.45 2.22
N ARG A 268 -5.47 -6.90 1.07
CA ARG A 268 -5.10 -5.56 0.62
C ARG A 268 -6.27 -4.60 0.68
N PHE A 269 -6.05 -3.43 1.26
CA PHE A 269 -7.07 -2.42 1.48
C PHE A 269 -6.71 -1.13 0.73
N ARG A 270 -7.67 -0.56 0.02
CA ARG A 270 -7.50 0.66 -0.77
C ARG A 270 -8.35 1.76 -0.19
N LEU A 271 -7.74 2.94 0.02
CA LEU A 271 -8.47 4.16 0.38
C LEU A 271 -9.38 4.59 -0.78
N ASN A 272 -10.60 5.01 -0.47
CA ASN A 272 -11.56 5.49 -1.44
C ASN A 272 -10.98 6.66 -2.25
N ALA A 273 -11.05 6.57 -3.57
CA ALA A 273 -10.48 7.56 -4.47
C ALA A 273 -11.08 8.97 -4.27
N SER A 274 -12.36 9.06 -3.91
CA SER A 274 -13.07 10.33 -3.66
C SER A 274 -12.78 10.94 -2.28
N PHE A 275 -12.19 10.18 -1.34
CA PHE A 275 -11.88 10.71 -0.01
C PHE A 275 -10.79 11.80 -0.11
N THR A 276 -11.03 12.93 0.52
CA THR A 276 -10.07 14.03 0.60
C THR A 276 -10.12 14.67 1.97
N LEU A 277 -8.99 15.23 2.38
CA LEU A 277 -8.91 16.15 3.52
C LEU A 277 -8.60 17.56 3.00
N PRO A 278 -9.17 18.61 3.60
CA PRO A 278 -8.87 19.99 3.20
C PRO A 278 -7.38 20.32 3.44
N ALA A 279 -6.81 21.21 2.65
CA ALA A 279 -5.39 21.60 2.74
C ALA A 279 -5.00 22.16 4.12
N SER A 280 -5.95 22.69 4.88
CA SER A 280 -5.75 23.13 6.28
C SER A 280 -5.53 21.99 7.27
N GLN A 281 -5.93 20.75 6.91
CA GLN A 281 -5.82 19.56 7.74
C GLN A 281 -4.83 18.53 7.19
N CYS A 282 -4.36 18.68 5.96
CA CYS A 282 -3.52 17.72 5.28
C CYS A 282 -2.50 18.46 4.41
N SER A 283 -1.28 18.58 4.91
CA SER A 283 -0.14 19.16 4.19
C SER A 283 0.25 18.32 2.96
N SER A 284 1.21 18.80 2.17
CA SER A 284 1.76 18.02 1.04
C SER A 284 2.30 16.66 1.46
N PHE A 285 2.87 16.57 2.66
CA PHE A 285 3.28 15.33 3.31
C PHE A 285 2.10 14.35 3.45
N CYS A 286 1.05 14.80 4.13
CA CYS A 286 -0.18 14.02 4.33
C CYS A 286 -0.82 13.62 2.98
N GLN A 287 -0.87 14.53 1.99
CA GLN A 287 -1.41 14.26 0.65
C GLN A 287 -0.61 13.18 -0.09
N THR A 288 0.71 13.10 0.10
CA THR A 288 1.54 12.04 -0.45
C THR A 288 1.12 10.68 0.09
N VAL A 289 0.97 10.54 1.41
CA VAL A 289 0.54 9.29 2.05
C VAL A 289 -0.89 8.92 1.62
N LEU A 290 -1.83 9.88 1.58
CA LEU A 290 -3.19 9.67 1.06
C LEU A 290 -3.18 9.15 -0.39
N THR A 291 -2.37 9.75 -1.24
CA THR A 291 -2.24 9.34 -2.65
C THR A 291 -1.69 7.92 -2.76
N THR A 292 -0.69 7.59 -1.94
CA THR A 292 -0.14 6.23 -1.87
C THR A 292 -1.19 5.21 -1.44
N MET A 293 -1.98 5.52 -0.40
CA MET A 293 -3.05 4.63 0.08
C MET A 293 -4.17 4.42 -0.95
N LYS A 294 -4.44 5.43 -1.80
CA LYS A 294 -5.37 5.30 -2.94
C LYS A 294 -4.80 4.50 -4.09
N THR A 295 -3.52 4.65 -4.35
CA THR A 295 -2.86 4.06 -5.52
C THR A 295 -2.37 2.64 -5.25
N TYR A 296 -1.67 2.45 -4.13
CA TYR A 296 -1.01 1.20 -3.76
C TYR A 296 -1.66 0.49 -2.57
N GLY A 297 -2.40 1.22 -1.71
CA GLY A 297 -3.14 0.67 -0.58
C GLY A 297 -2.28 0.20 0.59
N LEU A 298 -2.95 -0.51 1.49
CA LEU A 298 -2.37 -1.14 2.68
C LEU A 298 -2.38 -2.66 2.53
N ILE A 299 -1.33 -3.37 2.96
CA ILE A 299 -1.27 -4.84 3.01
C ILE A 299 -1.22 -5.28 4.47
N LEU A 300 -2.14 -6.16 4.86
CA LEU A 300 -2.15 -6.75 6.21
C LEU A 300 -0.96 -7.70 6.36
N ALA A 301 -0.02 -7.33 7.21
CA ALA A 301 1.26 -8.00 7.32
C ALA A 301 1.52 -8.63 8.68
N ASP A 302 0.86 -8.15 9.74
CA ASP A 302 1.07 -8.65 11.09
C ASP A 302 -0.17 -8.48 11.97
N ASN A 303 -0.17 -9.18 13.12
CA ASN A 303 -1.10 -8.95 14.22
C ASN A 303 -0.68 -7.68 14.97
N GLY A 304 -1.66 -6.98 15.54
CA GLY A 304 -1.43 -5.76 16.31
C GLY A 304 -2.72 -4.99 16.49
N SER A 305 -2.63 -3.73 16.87
CA SER A 305 -3.82 -2.89 16.95
C SER A 305 -4.39 -2.61 15.56
N ASN A 306 -5.72 -2.44 15.49
CA ASN A 306 -6.42 -2.17 14.23
C ASN A 306 -5.94 -0.87 13.59
N TRP A 307 -5.64 -0.94 12.28
CA TRP A 307 -5.30 0.22 11.44
C TRP A 307 -4.00 0.93 11.85
N TYR A 308 -3.11 0.25 12.59
CA TYR A 308 -1.76 0.74 12.82
C TYR A 308 -0.92 0.44 11.57
N PHE A 309 -0.29 1.47 11.01
CA PHE A 309 0.59 1.33 9.87
C PHE A 309 1.96 1.92 10.20
N GLN A 310 3.02 1.22 9.78
CA GLN A 310 4.36 1.49 10.26
C GLN A 310 5.16 2.33 9.27
N GLY A 311 6.11 3.07 9.82
CA GLY A 311 7.11 3.83 9.09
C GLY A 311 8.51 3.65 9.69
N THR A 312 9.50 4.19 8.99
CA THR A 312 10.88 4.15 9.45
C THR A 312 11.08 5.08 10.64
N ALA A 313 11.88 4.65 11.62
CA ALA A 313 12.36 5.52 12.68
C ALA A 313 13.25 6.62 12.07
N ASP A 314 12.81 7.88 12.15
CA ASP A 314 13.52 9.01 11.57
C ASP A 314 13.29 10.25 12.44
N THR A 315 14.37 10.94 12.83
CA THR A 315 14.31 12.12 13.70
C THR A 315 13.75 13.36 13.01
N ARG A 316 13.53 13.31 11.70
CA ARG A 316 12.95 14.41 10.92
C ARG A 316 11.43 14.42 10.94
N TRP A 317 10.75 13.34 11.38
CA TRP A 317 9.31 13.33 11.56
C TRP A 317 8.87 14.42 12.56
N THR A 318 7.78 15.10 12.27
CA THR A 318 7.16 16.05 13.20
C THR A 318 5.81 15.54 13.68
N TYR A 319 5.40 15.93 14.90
CA TYR A 319 4.06 15.61 15.41
C TYR A 319 2.97 16.12 14.47
N THR A 320 3.12 17.34 13.94
CA THR A 320 2.13 17.96 13.05
C THR A 320 1.91 17.11 11.77
N GLU A 321 2.97 16.59 11.16
CA GLU A 321 2.86 15.78 9.96
C GLU A 321 2.21 14.43 10.23
N VAL A 322 2.63 13.77 11.30
CA VAL A 322 2.14 12.42 11.63
C VAL A 322 0.70 12.46 12.14
N ASP A 323 0.35 13.46 12.98
CA ASP A 323 -1.00 13.58 13.54
C ASP A 323 -2.08 13.87 12.49
N GLN A 324 -1.72 14.53 11.36
CA GLN A 324 -2.65 14.73 10.25
C GLN A 324 -3.20 13.40 9.70
N LEU A 325 -2.40 12.34 9.73
CA LEU A 325 -2.80 11.03 9.22
C LEU A 325 -3.84 10.33 10.11
N LYS A 326 -3.94 10.73 11.38
CA LYS A 326 -4.97 10.26 12.32
C LYS A 326 -6.37 10.79 12.01
N ALA A 327 -6.49 11.75 11.08
CA ALA A 327 -7.78 12.25 10.59
C ALA A 327 -8.40 11.36 9.49
N ILE A 328 -7.74 10.29 9.08
CA ILE A 328 -8.23 9.39 8.01
C ILE A 328 -9.12 8.31 8.65
N PRO A 329 -10.46 8.32 8.42
CA PRO A 329 -11.33 7.29 8.95
C PRO A 329 -11.08 5.95 8.25
N SER A 330 -10.96 4.86 9.00
CA SER A 330 -10.79 3.52 8.45
C SER A 330 -12.01 3.03 7.64
N SER A 331 -13.19 3.61 7.90
CA SER A 331 -14.40 3.38 7.09
C SER A 331 -14.29 3.86 5.63
N GLN A 332 -13.26 4.64 5.30
CA GLN A 332 -12.99 5.08 3.93
C GLN A 332 -12.18 4.06 3.10
N PHE A 333 -11.87 2.92 3.66
CA PHE A 333 -11.17 1.84 2.96
C PHE A 333 -12.15 0.79 2.43
N VAL A 334 -11.70 0.07 1.41
CA VAL A 334 -12.32 -1.17 0.92
C VAL A 334 -11.24 -2.23 0.77
N ALA A 335 -11.53 -3.48 1.12
CA ALA A 335 -10.66 -4.57 0.72
C ALA A 335 -10.81 -4.81 -0.79
N VAL A 336 -9.69 -5.05 -1.50
CA VAL A 336 -9.69 -5.33 -2.93
C VAL A 336 -9.30 -6.78 -3.21
N ASP A 337 -9.78 -7.32 -4.32
CA ASP A 337 -9.35 -8.63 -4.81
C ASP A 337 -8.15 -8.45 -5.74
N GLU A 338 -6.97 -8.83 -5.25
CA GLU A 338 -5.71 -8.77 -6.02
C GLU A 338 -5.33 -10.10 -6.68
N SER A 339 -6.18 -11.13 -6.60
CA SER A 339 -5.92 -12.47 -7.15
C SER A 339 -5.60 -12.45 -8.65
N CYS A 340 -6.20 -11.52 -9.37
CA CYS A 340 -5.96 -11.34 -10.80
C CYS A 340 -4.55 -10.83 -11.12
N LEU A 341 -3.88 -10.16 -10.18
CA LEU A 341 -2.52 -9.66 -10.37
C LEU A 341 -1.48 -10.78 -10.34
N MET A 342 -1.75 -11.87 -9.63
CA MET A 342 -0.80 -12.94 -9.39
C MET A 342 -0.36 -13.61 -10.69
N VAL A 343 0.94 -13.50 -11.02
CA VAL A 343 1.55 -14.20 -12.16
C VAL A 343 1.81 -15.66 -11.79
N SER A 344 2.33 -15.91 -10.58
CA SER A 344 2.62 -17.24 -10.05
C SER A 344 2.49 -17.25 -8.52
N PRO A 345 2.00 -18.35 -7.92
CA PRO A 345 1.86 -18.44 -6.45
C PRO A 345 3.16 -18.25 -5.66
N ASN A 346 4.31 -18.55 -6.25
CA ASN A 346 5.62 -18.46 -5.60
C ASN A 346 6.43 -17.22 -6.02
N SER A 347 5.78 -16.27 -6.71
CA SER A 347 6.40 -15.03 -7.15
C SER A 347 5.57 -13.84 -6.70
N GLY A 348 6.22 -12.79 -6.20
CA GLY A 348 5.63 -11.47 -5.97
C GLY A 348 5.49 -10.64 -7.26
N GLN A 349 5.81 -11.22 -8.43
CA GLN A 349 5.56 -10.56 -9.71
C GLN A 349 4.08 -10.39 -9.94
N ALA A 350 3.67 -9.16 -10.27
CA ALA A 350 2.29 -8.80 -10.52
C ALA A 350 2.08 -8.33 -11.96
N LEU A 351 0.91 -8.65 -12.52
CA LEU A 351 0.47 -8.08 -13.79
C LEU A 351 0.32 -6.56 -13.64
N GLN A 352 0.90 -5.82 -14.57
CA GLN A 352 0.92 -4.37 -14.51
C GLN A 352 -0.31 -3.77 -15.19
N PRO A 353 -1.00 -2.79 -14.57
CA PRO A 353 -2.11 -2.06 -15.19
C PRO A 353 -1.73 -1.52 -16.58
N GLY A 354 -2.67 -1.59 -17.53
CA GLY A 354 -2.45 -1.16 -18.91
C GLY A 354 -1.81 -2.19 -19.83
N THR A 355 -1.35 -3.34 -19.32
CA THR A 355 -0.87 -4.44 -20.17
C THR A 355 -2.01 -5.31 -20.68
N ALA A 356 -1.83 -5.97 -21.84
CA ALA A 356 -2.84 -6.89 -22.39
C ALA A 356 -3.14 -8.05 -21.43
N ALA A 357 -2.12 -8.57 -20.73
CA ALA A 357 -2.29 -9.63 -19.74
C ALA A 357 -3.13 -9.19 -18.54
N TYR A 358 -2.92 -7.95 -18.05
CA TYR A 358 -3.75 -7.35 -17.01
C TYR A 358 -5.20 -7.22 -17.48
N GLN A 359 -5.42 -6.67 -18.69
CA GLN A 359 -6.76 -6.49 -19.25
C GLN A 359 -7.50 -7.83 -19.40
N ALA A 360 -6.82 -8.86 -19.86
CA ALA A 360 -7.42 -10.18 -20.03
C ALA A 360 -7.82 -10.84 -18.70
N LYS A 361 -7.08 -10.60 -17.60
CA LYS A 361 -7.27 -11.30 -16.33
C LYS A 361 -8.02 -10.45 -15.28
N CYS A 362 -7.68 -9.19 -15.15
CA CYS A 362 -8.27 -8.32 -14.12
C CYS A 362 -9.54 -7.59 -14.60
N ALA A 363 -9.65 -7.23 -15.89
CA ALA A 363 -10.86 -6.58 -16.39
C ALA A 363 -12.05 -7.56 -16.47
N SER A 364 -11.82 -8.85 -16.74
CA SER A 364 -12.88 -9.86 -16.70
C SER A 364 -13.43 -10.13 -15.30
N ALA A 365 -12.60 -9.93 -14.24
CA ALA A 365 -13.04 -10.06 -12.85
C ALA A 365 -14.02 -8.95 -12.44
N THR A 366 -13.97 -7.77 -13.08
CA THR A 366 -14.91 -6.66 -12.81
C THR A 366 -16.29 -6.86 -13.43
N GLY A 367 -16.42 -7.72 -14.43
CA GLY A 367 -17.69 -8.02 -15.12
C GLY A 367 -18.54 -9.10 -14.43
N ALA A 368 -17.98 -9.88 -13.53
CA ALA A 368 -18.66 -11.00 -12.87
C ALA A 368 -19.47 -10.62 -11.61
N SER A 369 -19.38 -9.37 -11.15
CA SER A 369 -20.09 -8.87 -9.95
C SER A 369 -21.36 -8.06 -10.26
N GLY A 370 -21.86 -8.13 -11.48
CA GLY A 370 -23.07 -7.41 -11.94
C GLY A 370 -24.14 -8.37 -12.46
N GLY A 371 -24.56 -9.35 -11.65
CA GLY A 371 -25.67 -10.23 -11.95
C GLY A 371 -26.53 -10.44 -10.72
#